data_0e6ee6e3a5023ffeb447dce0c631a496
#
_entry.id   0e6ee6e3a5023ffeb447dce0c631a496
#
_cell.length_a   1.000
_cell.length_b   1.000
_cell.length_c   1.000
_cell.angle_alpha   90.00
_cell.angle_beta   90.00
_cell.angle_gamma   90.00
#
_symmetry.space_group_name_H-M   'P 1'
#
loop_
_entity.id
_entity.type
_entity.pdbx_description
1 polymer ?
#
loop_
_entity_poly.entity_id
_entity_poly.type
_entity_poly.pdbx_seq_one_letter_code
_entity_poly.pdbx_strand_id
1 'polypeptide(L)'
;MNEDIKTYNNKQNSDDKAICILLAQIIDNELTEAESKIWHAHPVWFLEGNPIVGYSKQKAGWRLMFWSGADFEEDDLNKRGVKFKDASIFFTTVEQINTKDLKRWLKISRDIQWD
;
A
#
# COMPACT_ATOMS: atom_id res chain seq x y z
N MET A 1 11.53 4.01 9.51
CA MET A 1 10.72 4.48 8.36
C MET A 1 11.55 5.39 7.48
N ASN A 2 11.37 5.29 6.17
CA ASN A 2 12.04 6.13 5.19
C ASN A 2 11.69 7.62 5.39
N GLU A 3 12.69 8.48 5.40
CA GLU A 3 12.49 9.92 5.66
C GLU A 3 11.69 10.62 4.56
N ASP A 4 11.86 10.20 3.30
CA ASP A 4 11.12 10.79 2.19
C ASP A 4 9.63 10.43 2.27
N ILE A 5 9.32 9.23 2.73
CA ILE A 5 7.93 8.81 2.96
C ILE A 5 7.33 9.58 4.12
N LYS A 6 8.07 9.78 5.21
CA LYS A 6 7.62 10.62 6.32
C LYS A 6 7.29 12.03 5.84
N THR A 7 8.16 12.62 5.04
CA THR A 7 7.94 13.94 4.48
C THR A 7 6.70 13.98 3.60
N TYR A 8 6.53 12.96 2.75
CA TYR A 8 5.35 12.81 1.90
C TYR A 8 4.07 12.79 2.74
N ASN A 9 4.05 11.96 3.78
CA ASN A 9 2.89 11.82 4.66
C ASN A 9 2.57 13.14 5.38
N ASN A 10 3.59 13.82 5.87
CA ASN A 10 3.43 15.04 6.66
C ASN A 10 2.95 16.24 5.83
N LYS A 11 3.12 16.21 4.52
CA LYS A 11 2.63 17.25 3.61
C LYS A 11 1.13 17.18 3.35
N GLN A 12 0.50 16.06 3.70
CA GLN A 12 -0.92 15.87 3.44
C GLN A 12 -1.76 16.67 4.44
N ASN A 13 -3.03 16.97 4.10
CA ASN A 13 -3.94 17.57 5.06
C ASN A 13 -4.24 16.58 6.20
N SER A 14 -4.89 17.05 7.27
CA SER A 14 -5.01 16.26 8.51
C SER A 14 -5.67 14.90 8.32
N ASP A 15 -6.73 14.82 7.51
CA ASP A 15 -7.45 13.56 7.28
C ASP A 15 -6.62 12.60 6.43
N ASP A 16 -6.04 13.11 5.35
CA ASP A 16 -5.20 12.34 4.45
C ASP A 16 -3.92 11.89 5.15
N LYS A 17 -3.35 12.75 5.99
CA LYS A 17 -2.15 12.45 6.77
C LYS A 17 -2.40 11.24 7.68
N ALA A 18 -3.55 11.18 8.34
CA ALA A 18 -3.90 10.07 9.22
C ALA A 18 -3.91 8.74 8.46
N ILE A 19 -4.49 8.73 7.26
CA ILE A 19 -4.52 7.56 6.39
C ILE A 19 -3.09 7.13 6.03
N CYS A 20 -2.29 8.07 5.53
CA CYS A 20 -0.92 7.79 5.08
C CYS A 20 -0.05 7.26 6.22
N ILE A 21 -0.11 7.89 7.39
CA ILE A 21 0.70 7.49 8.54
C ILE A 21 0.32 6.07 8.98
N LEU A 22 -0.97 5.78 9.07
CA LEU A 22 -1.40 4.44 9.50
C LEU A 22 -0.99 3.37 8.49
N LEU A 23 -1.19 3.62 7.20
CA LEU A 23 -0.76 2.67 6.16
C LEU A 23 0.74 2.41 6.24
N ALA A 24 1.55 3.46 6.33
CA ALA A 24 3.00 3.32 6.38
C ALA A 24 3.46 2.55 7.62
N GLN A 25 2.85 2.81 8.78
CA GLN A 25 3.19 2.11 10.02
C GLN A 25 2.90 0.61 9.91
N ILE A 26 1.72 0.25 9.39
CA ILE A 26 1.34 -1.15 9.27
C ILE A 26 2.26 -1.87 8.27
N ILE A 27 2.53 -1.23 7.14
CA ILE A 27 3.40 -1.83 6.11
C ILE A 27 4.81 -2.04 6.66
N ASP A 28 5.40 -1.02 7.29
CA ASP A 28 6.75 -1.13 7.86
C ASP A 28 6.82 -2.23 8.94
N ASN A 29 5.78 -2.36 9.74
CA ASN A 29 5.77 -3.36 10.82
C ASN A 29 5.64 -4.79 10.28
N GLU A 30 4.92 -4.98 9.18
CA GLU A 30 4.75 -6.30 8.59
C GLU A 30 5.87 -6.67 7.61
N LEU A 31 6.34 -5.72 6.82
CA LEU A 31 7.40 -5.95 5.83
C LEU A 31 8.71 -5.32 6.32
N THR A 32 9.23 -5.84 7.44
CA THR A 32 10.42 -5.27 8.09
C THR A 32 11.66 -5.34 7.21
N GLU A 33 11.73 -6.30 6.30
CA GLU A 33 12.86 -6.48 5.38
C GLU A 33 12.74 -5.65 4.10
N ALA A 34 11.60 -4.99 3.88
CA ALA A 34 11.36 -4.24 2.65
C ALA A 34 12.19 -2.97 2.56
N GLU A 35 12.64 -2.66 1.37
CA GLU A 35 13.17 -1.33 1.05
C GLU A 35 12.00 -0.45 0.62
N SER A 36 11.97 0.79 1.11
CA SER A 36 10.90 1.72 0.78
C SER A 36 11.47 3.01 0.21
N LYS A 37 10.72 3.62 -0.71
CA LYS A 37 11.12 4.89 -1.32
C LYS A 37 9.92 5.55 -1.98
N ILE A 38 10.09 6.83 -2.34
CA ILE A 38 9.15 7.49 -3.24
C ILE A 38 9.49 7.02 -4.66
N TRP A 39 8.49 6.46 -5.33
CA TRP A 39 8.63 5.93 -6.68
C TRP A 39 7.40 6.32 -7.49
N HIS A 40 7.60 6.89 -8.66
CA HIS A 40 6.51 7.48 -9.44
C HIS A 40 5.66 8.46 -8.61
N ALA A 41 6.35 9.25 -7.78
CA ALA A 41 5.79 10.33 -6.96
C ALA A 41 4.96 9.86 -5.76
N HIS A 42 5.02 8.58 -5.37
CA HIS A 42 4.31 8.11 -4.18
C HIS A 42 5.09 7.00 -3.45
N PRO A 43 4.71 6.71 -2.17
CA PRO A 43 5.40 5.70 -1.38
C PRO A 43 5.20 4.27 -1.92
N VAL A 44 6.30 3.53 -2.04
CA VAL A 44 6.30 2.13 -2.49
C VAL A 44 7.30 1.33 -1.66
N TRP A 45 6.93 0.09 -1.33
CA TRP A 45 7.78 -0.89 -0.64
C TRP A 45 8.16 -2.01 -1.59
N PHE A 46 9.42 -2.44 -1.52
CA PHE A 46 10.02 -3.42 -2.43
C PHE A 46 10.61 -4.58 -1.62
N LEU A 47 10.48 -5.79 -2.13
CA LEU A 47 11.19 -6.97 -1.63
C LEU A 47 12.09 -7.47 -2.75
N GLU A 48 13.41 -7.51 -2.49
CA GLU A 48 14.41 -7.97 -3.45
C GLU A 48 14.28 -7.30 -4.82
N GLY A 49 13.99 -6.00 -4.80
CA GLY A 49 13.84 -5.21 -6.03
C GLY A 49 12.45 -5.27 -6.67
N ASN A 50 11.55 -6.13 -6.18
CA ASN A 50 10.19 -6.22 -6.70
C ASN A 50 9.26 -5.25 -5.97
N PRO A 51 8.48 -4.43 -6.67
CA PRO A 51 7.48 -3.60 -5.99
C PRO A 51 6.36 -4.50 -5.45
N ILE A 52 6.00 -4.27 -4.20
CA ILE A 52 5.03 -5.11 -3.49
C ILE A 52 3.74 -4.34 -3.22
N VAL A 53 3.85 -3.18 -2.60
CA VAL A 53 2.69 -2.40 -2.16
C VAL A 53 3.05 -0.93 -2.15
N GLY A 54 2.07 -0.09 -2.42
CA GLY A 54 2.22 1.35 -2.35
C GLY A 54 0.87 2.04 -2.21
N TYR A 55 0.90 3.33 -1.90
CA TYR A 55 -0.35 4.10 -1.83
C TYR A 55 -0.18 5.44 -2.51
N SER A 56 -1.29 5.92 -3.09
CA SER A 56 -1.29 7.20 -3.80
C SER A 56 -2.68 7.83 -3.76
N LYS A 57 -2.74 9.16 -3.80
CA LYS A 57 -4.00 9.88 -3.83
C LYS A 57 -4.61 9.81 -5.24
N GLN A 58 -5.83 9.35 -5.31
CA GLN A 58 -6.60 9.26 -6.54
C GLN A 58 -7.92 10.02 -6.37
N LYS A 59 -8.68 10.14 -7.44
CA LYS A 59 -9.98 10.82 -7.40
C LYS A 59 -10.95 10.16 -6.42
N ALA A 60 -10.94 8.84 -6.36
CA ALA A 60 -11.83 8.06 -5.48
C ALA A 60 -11.35 7.97 -4.03
N GLY A 61 -10.16 8.48 -3.72
CA GLY A 61 -9.57 8.39 -2.39
C GLY A 61 -8.13 7.92 -2.43
N TRP A 62 -7.63 7.43 -1.30
CA TRP A 62 -6.29 6.88 -1.22
C TRP A 62 -6.31 5.44 -1.71
N ARG A 63 -5.61 5.19 -2.81
CA ARG A 63 -5.48 3.85 -3.38
C ARG A 63 -4.33 3.13 -2.71
N LEU A 64 -4.62 2.00 -2.07
CA LEU A 64 -3.61 1.05 -1.64
C LEU A 64 -3.56 -0.05 -2.68
N MET A 65 -2.41 -0.18 -3.35
CA MET A 65 -2.24 -1.13 -4.45
C MET A 65 -1.21 -2.18 -4.09
N PHE A 66 -1.56 -3.44 -4.34
CA PHE A 66 -0.63 -4.57 -4.29
C PHE A 66 -0.33 -5.00 -5.72
N TRP A 67 0.94 -5.07 -6.08
CA TRP A 67 1.35 -5.38 -7.46
C TRP A 67 0.88 -6.76 -7.93
N SER A 68 0.73 -7.72 -7.00
CA SER A 68 0.20 -9.06 -7.30
C SER A 68 -1.15 -9.33 -6.66
N GLY A 69 -1.86 -8.28 -6.26
CA GLY A 69 -3.09 -8.39 -5.46
C GLY A 69 -4.20 -9.20 -6.09
N ALA A 70 -4.26 -9.26 -7.42
CA ALA A 70 -5.29 -10.04 -8.11
C ALA A 70 -5.18 -11.55 -7.83
N ASP A 71 -3.98 -12.02 -7.48
CA ASP A 71 -3.73 -13.43 -7.19
C ASP A 71 -3.95 -13.79 -5.71
N PHE A 72 -4.27 -12.79 -4.86
CA PHE A 72 -4.46 -13.04 -3.42
C PHE A 72 -5.81 -13.70 -3.10
N GLU A 73 -6.76 -13.67 -4.01
CA GLU A 73 -8.12 -14.17 -3.80
C GLU A 73 -8.83 -13.42 -2.66
N GLU A 74 -8.65 -12.10 -2.59
CA GLU A 74 -9.25 -11.24 -1.57
C GLU A 74 -10.31 -10.34 -2.20
N ASP A 75 -11.55 -10.48 -1.75
CA ASP A 75 -12.70 -9.79 -2.34
C ASP A 75 -12.61 -8.27 -2.22
N ASP A 76 -12.02 -7.77 -1.13
CA ASP A 76 -11.90 -6.32 -0.90
C ASP A 76 -10.88 -5.66 -1.81
N LEU A 77 -9.94 -6.42 -2.36
CA LEU A 77 -9.00 -5.94 -3.36
C LEU A 77 -9.64 -6.04 -4.74
N ASN A 78 -10.70 -5.26 -4.94
CA ASN A 78 -11.60 -5.44 -6.08
C ASN A 78 -11.37 -4.48 -7.25
N LYS A 79 -10.45 -3.53 -7.11
CA LYS A 79 -10.07 -2.64 -8.22
C LYS A 79 -8.86 -3.24 -8.93
N ARG A 80 -9.13 -4.02 -9.97
CA ARG A 80 -8.11 -4.79 -10.68
C ARG A 80 -7.48 -3.98 -11.79
N GLY A 81 -6.19 -4.24 -12.04
CA GLY A 81 -5.50 -3.69 -13.19
C GLY A 81 -5.98 -4.31 -14.50
N VAL A 82 -5.82 -3.59 -15.61
CA VAL A 82 -6.28 -4.05 -16.92
C VAL A 82 -5.25 -4.99 -17.56
N LYS A 83 -3.96 -4.67 -17.41
CA LYS A 83 -2.87 -5.40 -18.10
C LYS A 83 -2.06 -6.29 -17.16
N PHE A 84 -2.08 -6.01 -15.87
CA PHE A 84 -1.22 -6.66 -14.89
C PHE A 84 -2.04 -7.28 -13.77
N LYS A 85 -1.37 -7.94 -12.84
CA LYS A 85 -2.02 -8.64 -11.72
C LYS A 85 -2.26 -7.75 -10.52
N ASP A 86 -2.14 -6.43 -10.66
CA ASP A 86 -2.36 -5.52 -9.55
C ASP A 86 -3.82 -5.47 -9.13
N ALA A 87 -4.03 -5.25 -7.86
CA ALA A 87 -5.35 -5.03 -7.28
C ALA A 87 -5.27 -3.99 -6.18
N SER A 88 -6.32 -3.24 -6.00
CA SER A 88 -6.34 -2.10 -5.08
C SER A 88 -7.62 -2.03 -4.27
N ILE A 89 -7.52 -1.34 -3.14
CA ILE A 89 -8.65 -0.91 -2.33
C ILE A 89 -8.48 0.60 -2.08
N PHE A 90 -9.58 1.32 -1.94
CA PHE A 90 -9.58 2.77 -1.74
C PHE A 90 -10.07 3.13 -0.35
N PHE A 91 -9.42 4.12 0.26
CA PHE A 91 -9.81 4.65 1.57
C PHE A 91 -10.07 6.14 1.46
N THR A 92 -11.18 6.61 2.04
CA THR A 92 -11.49 8.03 2.16
C THR A 92 -11.38 8.52 3.60
N THR A 93 -11.44 7.61 4.58
CA THR A 93 -11.24 7.91 6.00
C THR A 93 -10.34 6.86 6.62
N VAL A 94 -9.66 7.24 7.70
CA VAL A 94 -8.75 6.33 8.41
C VAL A 94 -9.49 5.15 9.05
N GLU A 95 -10.74 5.35 9.43
CA GLU A 95 -11.56 4.31 10.06
C GLU A 95 -11.87 3.15 9.12
N GLN A 96 -11.78 3.36 7.82
CA GLN A 96 -12.01 2.31 6.81
C GLN A 96 -10.87 1.31 6.74
N ILE A 97 -9.70 1.64 7.30
CA ILE A 97 -8.55 0.75 7.27
C ILE A 97 -8.73 -0.36 8.29
N ASN A 98 -8.92 -1.59 7.79
CA ASN A 98 -8.99 -2.77 8.64
C ASN A 98 -7.58 -3.32 8.82
N THR A 99 -7.00 -3.11 9.99
CA THR A 99 -5.63 -3.51 10.29
C THR A 99 -5.41 -5.01 10.12
N LYS A 100 -6.37 -5.82 10.54
CA LYS A 100 -6.31 -7.28 10.42
C LYS A 100 -6.22 -7.73 8.97
N ASP A 101 -7.08 -7.16 8.12
CA ASP A 101 -7.10 -7.48 6.69
C ASP A 101 -5.81 -7.03 6.02
N LEU A 102 -5.35 -5.82 6.34
CA LEU A 102 -4.12 -5.29 5.76
C LEU A 102 -2.91 -6.16 6.12
N LYS A 103 -2.82 -6.59 7.38
CA LYS A 103 -1.74 -7.49 7.81
C LYS A 103 -1.78 -8.81 7.05
N ARG A 104 -2.98 -9.36 6.83
CA ARG A 104 -3.15 -10.60 6.07
C ARG A 104 -2.68 -10.42 4.63
N TRP A 105 -3.08 -9.33 3.97
CA TRP A 105 -2.67 -9.05 2.59
C TRP A 105 -1.15 -8.90 2.48
N LEU A 106 -0.53 -8.22 3.46
CA LEU A 106 0.92 -8.04 3.47
C LEU A 106 1.65 -9.36 3.63
N LYS A 107 1.14 -10.27 4.45
CA LYS A 107 1.70 -11.62 4.58
C LYS A 107 1.60 -12.38 3.28
N ILE A 108 0.45 -12.34 2.62
CA ILE A 108 0.25 -12.99 1.32
C ILE A 108 1.20 -12.40 0.29
N SER A 109 1.45 -11.10 0.32
CA SER A 109 2.28 -10.40 -0.65
C SER A 109 3.75 -10.84 -0.62
N ARG A 110 4.22 -11.39 0.50
CA ARG A 110 5.57 -11.97 0.57
C ARG A 110 5.68 -13.23 -0.28
N ASP A 111 4.63 -14.03 -0.30
CA ASP A 111 4.62 -15.32 -0.97
C ASP A 111 4.20 -15.23 -2.43
N ILE A 112 3.32 -14.28 -2.75
CA ILE A 112 2.82 -14.08 -4.09
C ILE A 112 3.32 -12.72 -4.59
N GLN A 113 4.45 -12.73 -5.27
CA GLN A 113 5.09 -11.52 -5.76
C GLN A 113 4.94 -11.40 -7.28
N TRP A 114 5.07 -10.17 -7.74
CA TRP A 114 5.04 -9.87 -9.16
C TRP A 114 6.40 -10.21 -9.79
N ASP A 115 6.38 -10.97 -10.87
CA ASP A 115 7.60 -11.28 -11.61
C ASP A 115 7.32 -11.53 -13.09
#